data_e881723cc06e9545608bb456200e0bba
#
_entry.id   e881723cc06e9545608bb456200e0bba
#
_cell.length_a   1.000
_cell.length_b   1.000
_cell.length_c   1.000
_cell.angle_alpha   90.00
_cell.angle_beta   90.00
_cell.angle_gamma   90.00
#
_symmetry.space_group_name_H-M   'P 1'
#
loop_
_entity.id
_entity.type
_entity.pdbx_description
1 polymer ?
#
loop_
_entity_poly.entity_id
_entity_poly.type
_entity_poly.pdbx_seq_one_letter_code
_entity_poly.pdbx_strand_id
1 'polypeptide(L)'
;MDAQIKELIPFLHQTALEVRSIALHNLVPYTPNGNEYRHLLIEQRHVVCKDLKALCKEDIMTAHDAFLSLINLSSDPLVQQELDDQDFVAYIGKVITNPKSALAEFGCMLLSNMTKLESTCVKVIQSSAAPVDGLSKSTRLLDQLIEAFHKGVKKEYNPKAEFHCLASVFSNVSSIRLGRLFMIEPAPVDNFSPLTKIQIFTENPNVVRRGGADSVIKNCCFETREHERLLDPDAINVLPFILLPLCGNEEYDMEEFEQFPEEIQLLDNDKKREVDRTLCNLLLDSIILLTSTRFGREYLRNKQVYRVIQRFDLQVTDEDVKSRCVTIVDMLIRNEDSAEILEAKPQMDDEDEDEDEDMVIEEIV
;
A
#
# COMPACT_ATOMS: atom_id res chain seq x y z
N MET A 1 9.29 34.83 18.52
CA MET A 1 9.50 33.43 18.08
C MET A 1 9.62 33.34 16.56
N ASP A 2 8.68 33.89 15.75
CA ASP A 2 8.71 33.83 14.27
C ASP A 2 10.05 34.30 13.67
N ALA A 3 10.57 35.46 14.16
CA ALA A 3 11.86 35.97 13.68
C ALA A 3 13.01 34.99 13.94
N GLN A 4 13.02 34.36 15.12
CA GLN A 4 14.06 33.40 15.51
C GLN A 4 14.01 32.12 14.64
N ILE A 5 12.80 31.60 14.33
CA ILE A 5 12.66 30.43 13.46
C ILE A 5 13.08 30.77 12.05
N LYS A 6 12.66 31.93 11.51
CA LYS A 6 13.08 32.39 10.17
C LYS A 6 14.60 32.63 10.09
N GLU A 7 15.24 33.04 11.17
CA GLU A 7 16.69 33.17 11.26
C GLU A 7 17.41 31.81 11.29
N LEU A 8 16.79 30.75 11.83
CA LEU A 8 17.40 29.42 11.88
C LEU A 8 17.43 28.71 10.51
N ILE A 9 16.42 28.92 9.66
CA ILE A 9 16.31 28.22 8.37
C ILE A 9 17.54 28.40 7.48
N PRO A 10 18.12 29.61 7.30
CA PRO A 10 19.36 29.79 6.52
C PRO A 10 20.57 29.03 7.06
N PHE A 11 20.57 28.61 8.32
CA PHE A 11 21.67 27.80 8.86
C PHE A 11 21.64 26.34 8.41
N LEU A 12 20.52 25.84 7.86
CA LEU A 12 20.42 24.47 7.35
C LEU A 12 21.33 24.20 6.13
N HIS A 13 21.77 25.24 5.40
CA HIS A 13 22.63 25.13 4.23
C HIS A 13 24.04 25.74 4.41
N GLN A 14 24.44 26.00 5.65
CA GLN A 14 25.80 26.45 5.93
C GLN A 14 26.82 25.36 5.60
N THR A 15 28.07 25.75 5.37
CA THR A 15 29.16 24.83 4.98
C THR A 15 29.55 23.86 6.11
N ALA A 16 29.55 24.34 7.36
CA ALA A 16 29.89 23.54 8.54
C ALA A 16 28.74 22.63 8.94
N LEU A 17 28.98 21.31 9.02
CA LEU A 17 27.99 20.32 9.39
C LEU A 17 27.44 20.57 10.82
N GLU A 18 28.32 20.92 11.75
CA GLU A 18 27.94 21.20 13.13
C GLU A 18 26.91 22.33 13.23
N VAL A 19 27.04 23.36 12.41
CA VAL A 19 26.09 24.48 12.36
C VAL A 19 24.75 24.01 11.81
N ARG A 20 24.76 23.23 10.72
CA ARG A 20 23.54 22.65 10.13
C ARG A 20 22.82 21.74 11.11
N SER A 21 23.55 20.87 11.81
CA SER A 21 22.98 19.94 12.80
C SER A 21 22.37 20.66 13.98
N ILE A 22 23.02 21.69 14.52
CA ILE A 22 22.48 22.51 15.62
C ILE A 22 21.22 23.25 15.17
N ALA A 23 21.23 23.85 13.98
CA ALA A 23 20.07 24.54 13.43
C ALA A 23 18.89 23.58 13.25
N LEU A 24 19.14 22.40 12.64
CA LEU A 24 18.13 21.37 12.46
C LEU A 24 17.55 20.92 13.80
N HIS A 25 18.38 20.56 14.76
CA HIS A 25 17.94 20.12 16.09
C HIS A 25 17.01 21.15 16.77
N ASN A 26 17.31 22.43 16.61
CA ASN A 26 16.44 23.49 17.13
C ASN A 26 15.16 23.70 16.31
N LEU A 27 15.10 23.25 15.06
CA LEU A 27 13.89 23.34 14.21
C LEU A 27 12.96 22.16 14.35
N VAL A 28 13.45 20.96 14.73
CA VAL A 28 12.64 19.73 14.90
C VAL A 28 11.35 19.98 15.73
N PRO A 29 11.37 20.68 16.88
CA PRO A 29 10.17 20.91 17.68
C PRO A 29 9.05 21.69 16.97
N TYR A 30 9.36 22.39 15.88
CA TYR A 30 8.40 23.20 15.13
C TYR A 30 7.83 22.48 13.91
N THR A 31 8.28 21.25 13.62
CA THR A 31 7.84 20.46 12.46
C THR A 31 6.53 19.70 12.68
N PRO A 32 6.11 19.26 13.90
CA PRO A 32 4.92 18.44 14.10
C PRO A 32 3.63 19.14 13.67
N ASN A 33 2.65 18.33 13.25
CA ASN A 33 1.31 18.80 12.94
C ASN A 33 0.66 19.41 14.19
N GLY A 34 -0.01 20.56 14.02
CA GLY A 34 -0.61 21.31 15.12
C GLY A 34 0.34 22.31 15.82
N ASN A 35 1.63 22.32 15.49
CA ASN A 35 2.51 23.38 15.98
C ASN A 35 2.20 24.72 15.27
N GLU A 36 2.02 25.80 16.03
CA GLU A 36 1.63 27.11 15.52
C GLU A 36 2.65 27.73 14.55
N TYR A 37 3.94 27.35 14.66
CA TYR A 37 5.03 27.88 13.83
C TYR A 37 5.34 27.00 12.60
N ARG A 38 4.70 25.85 12.45
CA ARG A 38 4.93 24.90 11.35
C ARG A 38 4.75 25.56 9.98
N HIS A 39 3.81 26.49 9.86
CA HIS A 39 3.54 27.20 8.61
C HIS A 39 4.78 27.94 8.08
N LEU A 40 5.67 28.45 8.95
CA LEU A 40 6.89 29.15 8.54
C LEU A 40 7.87 28.25 7.77
N LEU A 41 7.92 26.96 8.14
CA LEU A 41 8.73 25.95 7.43
C LEU A 41 8.07 25.58 6.10
N ILE A 42 6.74 25.48 6.06
CA ILE A 42 5.99 25.18 4.83
C ILE A 42 6.04 26.33 3.83
N GLU A 43 6.00 27.60 4.30
CA GLU A 43 6.20 28.78 3.45
C GLU A 43 7.54 28.75 2.73
N GLN A 44 8.60 28.24 3.38
CA GLN A 44 9.94 28.11 2.85
C GLN A 44 10.29 26.69 2.38
N ARG A 45 9.29 25.85 2.10
CA ARG A 45 9.44 24.42 1.80
C ARG A 45 10.48 24.10 0.74
N HIS A 46 10.61 24.92 -0.30
CA HIS A 46 11.59 24.67 -1.37
C HIS A 46 13.03 24.58 -0.84
N VAL A 47 13.40 25.50 0.06
CA VAL A 47 14.73 25.52 0.69
C VAL A 47 14.83 24.46 1.77
N VAL A 48 13.83 24.43 2.67
CA VAL A 48 13.78 23.52 3.82
C VAL A 48 13.85 22.05 3.34
N CYS A 49 13.02 21.64 2.39
CA CYS A 49 13.01 20.25 1.91
C CYS A 49 14.31 19.89 1.18
N LYS A 50 14.87 20.81 0.40
CA LYS A 50 16.18 20.61 -0.24
C LYS A 50 17.28 20.35 0.79
N ASP A 51 17.36 21.17 1.82
CA ASP A 51 18.38 21.05 2.86
C ASP A 51 18.15 19.79 3.71
N LEU A 52 16.91 19.49 4.09
CA LEU A 52 16.57 18.28 4.84
C LEU A 52 16.88 16.99 4.05
N LYS A 53 16.59 16.95 2.73
CA LYS A 53 16.99 15.82 1.87
C LYS A 53 18.51 15.61 1.85
N ALA A 54 19.29 16.68 1.90
CA ALA A 54 20.75 16.58 1.99
C ALA A 54 21.19 16.09 3.38
N LEU A 55 20.60 16.62 4.45
CA LEU A 55 20.91 16.24 5.84
C LEU A 55 20.53 14.79 6.20
N CYS A 56 19.57 14.20 5.49
CA CYS A 56 19.28 12.76 5.60
C CYS A 56 20.47 11.84 5.24
N LYS A 57 21.49 12.38 4.55
CA LYS A 57 22.68 11.64 4.08
C LYS A 57 23.91 11.83 4.95
N GLU A 58 23.80 12.63 6.00
CA GLU A 58 24.89 12.95 6.92
C GLU A 58 25.01 11.90 8.05
N ASP A 59 25.65 12.22 9.16
CA ASP A 59 25.75 11.33 10.32
C ASP A 59 24.39 10.91 10.88
N ILE A 60 24.38 9.82 11.63
CA ILE A 60 23.15 9.17 12.11
C ILE A 60 22.23 10.10 12.93
N MET A 61 22.79 11.01 13.73
CA MET A 61 22.00 11.91 14.57
C MET A 61 21.36 13.00 13.75
N THR A 62 22.12 13.60 12.85
CA THR A 62 21.64 14.63 11.91
C THR A 62 20.60 14.03 10.97
N ALA A 63 20.87 12.84 10.42
CA ALA A 63 19.94 12.14 9.54
C ALA A 63 18.63 11.77 10.27
N HIS A 64 18.69 11.35 11.54
CA HIS A 64 17.50 11.08 12.35
C HIS A 64 16.60 12.34 12.45
N ASP A 65 17.16 13.48 12.83
CA ASP A 65 16.41 14.72 12.97
C ASP A 65 15.86 15.21 11.62
N ALA A 66 16.60 14.99 10.52
CA ALA A 66 16.16 15.32 9.17
C ALA A 66 14.98 14.44 8.72
N PHE A 67 15.07 13.12 8.90
CA PHE A 67 13.96 12.20 8.62
C PHE A 67 12.73 12.54 9.46
N LEU A 68 12.89 12.76 10.77
CA LEU A 68 11.79 13.12 11.66
C LEU A 68 11.10 14.40 11.20
N SER A 69 11.89 15.42 10.83
CA SER A 69 11.37 16.69 10.31
C SER A 69 10.57 16.49 9.01
N LEU A 70 11.13 15.70 8.06
CA LEU A 70 10.45 15.40 6.80
C LEU A 70 9.17 14.58 7.01
N ILE A 71 9.17 13.60 7.91
CA ILE A 71 7.96 12.81 8.26
C ILE A 71 6.87 13.75 8.78
N ASN A 72 7.20 14.64 9.71
CA ASN A 72 6.24 15.57 10.26
C ASN A 72 5.70 16.56 9.21
N LEU A 73 6.58 17.12 8.37
CA LEU A 73 6.20 18.10 7.36
C LEU A 73 5.46 17.47 6.18
N SER A 74 5.76 16.20 5.81
CA SER A 74 5.16 15.51 4.67
C SER A 74 3.68 15.13 4.84
N SER A 75 3.05 15.46 5.97
CA SER A 75 1.59 15.47 6.08
C SER A 75 0.94 16.59 5.24
N ASP A 76 1.73 17.60 4.82
CA ASP A 76 1.28 18.69 3.95
C ASP A 76 1.51 18.34 2.47
N PRO A 77 0.47 18.46 1.60
CA PRO A 77 0.57 18.12 0.17
C PRO A 77 1.64 18.93 -0.58
N LEU A 78 1.88 20.20 -0.19
CA LEU A 78 2.91 21.02 -0.83
C LEU A 78 4.32 20.51 -0.52
N VAL A 79 4.51 19.98 0.68
CA VAL A 79 5.79 19.34 1.07
C VAL A 79 5.97 18.01 0.32
N GLN A 80 4.89 17.24 0.16
CA GLN A 80 4.95 15.99 -0.63
C GLN A 80 5.45 16.26 -2.05
N GLN A 81 4.98 17.34 -2.70
CA GLN A 81 5.45 17.75 -4.03
C GLN A 81 6.96 18.06 -4.05
N GLU A 82 7.52 18.70 -3.02
CA GLU A 82 8.96 18.97 -2.91
C GLU A 82 9.80 17.69 -2.72
N LEU A 83 9.17 16.65 -2.16
CA LEU A 83 9.83 15.36 -1.93
C LEU A 83 9.68 14.40 -3.11
N ASP A 84 8.87 14.74 -4.11
CA ASP A 84 8.60 13.92 -5.28
C ASP A 84 9.77 13.91 -6.28
N ASP A 85 10.83 13.24 -5.89
CA ASP A 85 12.15 13.24 -6.52
C ASP A 85 12.64 11.78 -6.66
N GLN A 86 12.96 11.36 -7.90
CA GLN A 86 13.37 9.99 -8.21
C GLN A 86 14.61 9.55 -7.43
N ASP A 87 15.61 10.42 -7.31
CA ASP A 87 16.87 10.10 -6.61
C ASP A 87 16.64 9.99 -5.11
N PHE A 88 15.72 10.80 -4.58
CA PHE A 88 15.37 10.74 -3.16
C PHE A 88 14.55 9.49 -2.84
N VAL A 89 13.61 9.09 -3.69
CA VAL A 89 12.88 7.79 -3.57
C VAL A 89 13.88 6.63 -3.58
N ALA A 90 14.82 6.61 -4.52
CA ALA A 90 15.85 5.58 -4.59
C ALA A 90 16.77 5.58 -3.35
N TYR A 91 17.08 6.75 -2.79
CA TYR A 91 17.85 6.86 -1.55
C TYR A 91 17.07 6.29 -0.35
N ILE A 92 15.80 6.66 -0.19
CA ILE A 92 14.94 6.11 0.88
C ILE A 92 14.86 4.59 0.74
N GLY A 93 14.68 4.08 -0.47
CA GLY A 93 14.69 2.64 -0.74
C GLY A 93 15.97 1.97 -0.22
N LYS A 94 17.15 2.55 -0.46
CA LYS A 94 18.42 2.05 0.08
C LYS A 94 18.49 2.09 1.60
N VAL A 95 17.94 3.13 2.23
CA VAL A 95 17.86 3.23 3.70
C VAL A 95 16.99 2.11 4.28
N ILE A 96 15.84 1.83 3.67
CA ILE A 96 14.90 0.78 4.10
C ILE A 96 15.52 -0.61 3.92
N THR A 97 16.13 -0.86 2.76
CA THR A 97 16.66 -2.18 2.40
C THR A 97 18.06 -2.47 2.97
N ASN A 98 18.65 -1.58 3.74
CA ASN A 98 19.90 -1.82 4.43
C ASN A 98 19.67 -2.55 5.76
N PRO A 99 20.16 -3.81 5.95
CA PRO A 99 19.93 -4.59 7.17
C PRO A 99 20.53 -3.96 8.44
N LYS A 100 21.46 -3.02 8.30
CA LYS A 100 22.12 -2.34 9.42
C LYS A 100 21.55 -0.95 9.69
N SER A 101 20.61 -0.48 8.87
CA SER A 101 20.04 0.87 9.02
C SER A 101 19.22 1.00 10.29
N ALA A 102 19.58 1.95 11.14
CA ALA A 102 18.76 2.35 12.28
C ALA A 102 17.61 3.29 11.87
N LEU A 103 17.62 3.77 10.62
CA LEU A 103 16.63 4.71 10.06
C LEU A 103 15.63 4.03 9.11
N ALA A 104 15.65 2.69 9.01
CA ALA A 104 14.77 1.96 8.10
C ALA A 104 13.28 2.25 8.37
N GLU A 105 12.85 2.28 9.64
CA GLU A 105 11.46 2.64 10.01
C GLU A 105 11.11 4.07 9.61
N PHE A 106 12.02 5.02 9.82
CA PHE A 106 11.82 6.41 9.40
C PHE A 106 11.68 6.50 7.89
N GLY A 107 12.50 5.73 7.13
CA GLY A 107 12.36 5.61 5.69
C GLY A 107 10.97 5.09 5.28
N CYS A 108 10.45 4.05 5.96
CA CYS A 108 9.12 3.51 5.71
C CYS A 108 8.01 4.54 5.98
N MET A 109 8.09 5.27 7.10
CA MET A 109 7.13 6.29 7.47
C MET A 109 7.12 7.44 6.45
N LEU A 110 8.31 7.91 6.06
CA LEU A 110 8.45 8.98 5.07
C LEU A 110 7.91 8.55 3.71
N LEU A 111 8.30 7.37 3.22
CA LEU A 111 7.84 6.83 1.95
C LEU A 111 6.32 6.64 1.91
N SER A 112 5.73 6.19 3.03
CA SER A 112 4.27 6.09 3.19
C SER A 112 3.56 7.44 3.02
N ASN A 113 4.13 8.53 3.52
CA ASN A 113 3.58 9.87 3.31
C ASN A 113 3.78 10.36 1.87
N MET A 114 4.95 10.11 1.29
CA MET A 114 5.27 10.53 -0.09
C MET A 114 4.39 9.81 -1.13
N THR A 115 4.11 8.53 -0.94
CA THR A 115 3.28 7.73 -1.85
C THR A 115 1.79 8.08 -1.82
N LYS A 116 1.35 9.07 -1.04
CA LYS A 116 0.03 9.69 -1.20
C LYS A 116 -0.07 10.48 -2.51
N LEU A 117 1.06 10.85 -3.11
CA LEU A 117 1.13 11.37 -4.48
C LEU A 117 1.25 10.21 -5.47
N GLU A 118 0.40 10.21 -6.48
CA GLU A 118 0.40 9.23 -7.57
C GLU A 118 1.73 9.21 -8.32
N SER A 119 2.31 10.37 -8.62
CA SER A 119 3.62 10.49 -9.26
C SER A 119 4.75 9.84 -8.45
N THR A 120 4.68 9.87 -7.12
CA THR A 120 5.62 9.14 -6.27
C THR A 120 5.39 7.63 -6.33
N CYS A 121 4.14 7.17 -6.41
CA CYS A 121 3.84 5.75 -6.62
C CYS A 121 4.47 5.24 -7.92
N VAL A 122 4.33 5.98 -9.02
CA VAL A 122 4.98 5.65 -10.30
C VAL A 122 6.50 5.57 -10.14
N LYS A 123 7.12 6.55 -9.45
CA LYS A 123 8.57 6.53 -9.19
C LYS A 123 9.02 5.31 -8.39
N VAL A 124 8.26 4.90 -7.37
CA VAL A 124 8.56 3.68 -6.59
C VAL A 124 8.52 2.43 -7.47
N ILE A 125 7.48 2.29 -8.32
CA ILE A 125 7.31 1.15 -9.23
C ILE A 125 8.45 1.09 -10.25
N GLN A 126 8.85 2.23 -10.81
CA GLN A 126 9.89 2.33 -11.84
C GLN A 126 11.31 2.32 -11.28
N SER A 127 11.48 2.45 -9.96
CA SER A 127 12.80 2.47 -9.33
C SER A 127 13.50 1.12 -9.45
N SER A 128 14.74 1.18 -9.92
CA SER A 128 15.67 0.06 -9.92
C SER A 128 16.67 0.17 -8.77
N ALA A 129 17.01 -0.96 -8.17
CA ALA A 129 17.99 -1.06 -7.11
C ALA A 129 18.89 -2.29 -7.33
N ALA A 130 20.12 -2.24 -6.87
CA ALA A 130 20.97 -3.42 -6.89
C ALA A 130 20.38 -4.53 -6.00
N PRO A 131 20.51 -5.81 -6.38
CA PRO A 131 20.15 -6.92 -5.49
C PRO A 131 20.79 -6.79 -4.11
N VAL A 132 20.06 -7.19 -3.08
CA VAL A 132 20.50 -7.08 -1.69
C VAL A 132 20.63 -8.47 -1.09
N ASP A 133 21.84 -8.85 -0.69
CA ASP A 133 22.12 -10.15 -0.08
C ASP A 133 21.26 -10.38 1.16
N GLY A 134 20.70 -11.58 1.28
CA GLY A 134 19.82 -11.93 2.39
C GLY A 134 18.42 -11.32 2.30
N LEU A 135 18.16 -10.41 1.36
CA LEU A 135 16.82 -9.80 1.14
C LEU A 135 16.19 -10.28 -0.16
N SER A 136 16.68 -9.81 -1.29
CA SER A 136 16.07 -10.06 -2.60
C SER A 136 17.09 -10.04 -3.73
N LYS A 137 16.90 -10.94 -4.71
CA LYS A 137 17.66 -10.95 -5.96
C LYS A 137 17.05 -10.03 -7.02
N SER A 138 15.87 -9.48 -6.78
CA SER A 138 15.22 -8.57 -7.71
C SER A 138 15.95 -7.24 -7.82
N THR A 139 15.96 -6.67 -9.03
CA THR A 139 16.43 -5.32 -9.30
C THR A 139 15.31 -4.28 -9.23
N ARG A 140 14.05 -4.67 -9.04
CA ARG A 140 12.93 -3.77 -8.84
C ARG A 140 12.87 -3.38 -7.35
N LEU A 141 12.88 -2.08 -7.06
CA LEU A 141 12.82 -1.59 -5.68
C LEU A 141 11.59 -2.11 -4.93
N LEU A 142 10.43 -2.08 -5.57
CA LEU A 142 9.17 -2.48 -4.93
C LEU A 142 9.19 -3.95 -4.49
N ASP A 143 9.79 -4.87 -5.27
CA ASP A 143 9.98 -6.27 -4.83
C ASP A 143 10.85 -6.35 -3.58
N GLN A 144 11.93 -5.55 -3.51
CA GLN A 144 12.81 -5.54 -2.34
C GLN A 144 12.09 -5.01 -1.08
N LEU A 145 11.21 -4.01 -1.25
CA LEU A 145 10.38 -3.50 -0.16
C LEU A 145 9.37 -4.54 0.34
N ILE A 146 8.76 -5.31 -0.57
CA ILE A 146 7.85 -6.42 -0.22
C ILE A 146 8.59 -7.52 0.56
N GLU A 147 9.80 -7.88 0.13
CA GLU A 147 10.64 -8.85 0.88
C GLU A 147 11.04 -8.31 2.26
N ALA A 148 11.38 -7.02 2.38
CA ALA A 148 11.67 -6.40 3.68
C ALA A 148 10.45 -6.43 4.61
N PHE A 149 9.27 -6.14 4.08
CA PHE A 149 8.01 -6.21 4.80
C PHE A 149 7.73 -7.64 5.31
N HIS A 150 7.89 -8.64 4.45
CA HIS A 150 7.68 -10.04 4.82
C HIS A 150 8.64 -10.49 5.92
N LYS A 151 9.95 -10.24 5.76
CA LYS A 151 11.00 -10.62 6.73
C LYS A 151 10.95 -9.80 8.02
N GLY A 152 10.33 -8.63 8.00
CA GLY A 152 10.17 -7.76 9.17
C GLY A 152 9.30 -8.34 10.28
N VAL A 153 8.41 -9.31 9.97
CA VAL A 153 7.54 -9.97 10.98
C VAL A 153 8.35 -10.58 12.12
N LYS A 154 9.43 -11.26 11.78
CA LYS A 154 10.30 -11.95 12.73
C LYS A 154 11.55 -11.15 13.12
N LYS A 155 11.70 -9.92 12.59
CA LYS A 155 12.90 -9.07 12.76
C LYS A 155 14.22 -9.77 12.33
N GLU A 156 14.12 -10.76 11.44
CA GLU A 156 15.28 -11.57 11.00
C GLU A 156 16.22 -10.76 10.11
N TYR A 157 15.67 -9.83 9.32
CA TYR A 157 16.45 -9.04 8.36
C TYR A 157 17.10 -7.81 8.98
N ASN A 158 16.31 -6.99 9.67
CA ASN A 158 16.81 -5.82 10.43
C ASN A 158 16.16 -5.83 11.81
N PRO A 159 16.92 -6.15 12.89
CA PRO A 159 16.34 -6.24 14.23
C PRO A 159 15.81 -4.92 14.79
N LYS A 160 16.11 -3.78 14.12
CA LYS A 160 15.67 -2.43 14.50
C LYS A 160 14.44 -1.96 13.74
N ALA A 161 13.90 -2.77 12.79
CA ALA A 161 12.81 -2.38 11.93
C ALA A 161 11.74 -3.48 11.85
N GLU A 162 10.49 -3.10 11.96
CA GLU A 162 9.32 -3.96 11.76
C GLU A 162 8.66 -3.74 10.39
N PHE A 163 8.98 -2.65 9.72
CA PHE A 163 8.52 -2.28 8.38
C PHE A 163 7.00 -2.17 8.22
N HIS A 164 6.26 -1.92 9.31
CA HIS A 164 4.79 -1.88 9.28
C HIS A 164 4.24 -0.85 8.29
N CYS A 165 4.88 0.34 8.22
CA CYS A 165 4.43 1.42 7.35
C CYS A 165 4.58 1.12 5.84
N LEU A 166 5.32 0.06 5.45
CA LEU A 166 5.34 -0.39 4.06
C LEU A 166 3.97 -0.89 3.59
N ALA A 167 3.14 -1.40 4.50
CA ALA A 167 1.75 -1.76 4.18
C ALA A 167 0.97 -0.58 3.58
N SER A 168 1.16 0.63 4.13
CA SER A 168 0.57 1.86 3.57
C SER A 168 1.18 2.25 2.23
N VAL A 169 2.50 2.02 2.04
CA VAL A 169 3.14 2.22 0.72
C VAL A 169 2.50 1.32 -0.33
N PHE A 170 2.29 0.04 -0.02
CA PHE A 170 1.69 -0.91 -0.96
C PHE A 170 0.22 -0.58 -1.25
N SER A 171 -0.54 -0.18 -0.22
CA SER A 171 -1.91 0.33 -0.38
C SER A 171 -1.96 1.53 -1.33
N ASN A 172 -1.09 2.51 -1.13
CA ASN A 172 -1.01 3.69 -1.99
C ASN A 172 -0.56 3.33 -3.42
N VAL A 173 0.47 2.50 -3.57
CA VAL A 173 0.95 2.05 -4.88
C VAL A 173 -0.14 1.30 -5.64
N SER A 174 -0.91 0.43 -4.98
CA SER A 174 -2.00 -0.33 -5.62
C SER A 174 -3.24 0.51 -5.92
N SER A 175 -3.33 1.77 -5.45
CA SER A 175 -4.45 2.66 -5.81
C SER A 175 -4.45 3.04 -7.29
N ILE A 176 -3.28 3.06 -7.93
CA ILE A 176 -3.11 3.33 -9.36
C ILE A 176 -3.06 2.02 -10.17
N ARG A 177 -3.53 2.06 -11.42
CA ARG A 177 -3.59 0.87 -12.28
C ARG A 177 -2.23 0.20 -12.48
N LEU A 178 -1.18 0.98 -12.72
CA LEU A 178 0.18 0.46 -12.89
C LEU A 178 0.62 -0.36 -11.66
N GLY A 179 0.28 0.10 -10.47
CA GLY A 179 0.57 -0.61 -9.22
C GLY A 179 -0.26 -1.88 -9.05
N ARG A 180 -1.56 -1.87 -9.42
CA ARG A 180 -2.40 -3.08 -9.38
C ARG A 180 -1.85 -4.16 -10.29
N LEU A 181 -1.51 -3.81 -11.53
CA LEU A 181 -0.91 -4.75 -12.48
C LEU A 181 0.44 -5.27 -11.96
N PHE A 182 1.28 -4.41 -11.37
CA PHE A 182 2.52 -4.84 -10.73
C PHE A 182 2.27 -5.88 -9.62
N MET A 183 1.24 -5.69 -8.80
CA MET A 183 0.90 -6.62 -7.71
C MET A 183 0.37 -7.97 -8.22
N ILE A 184 -0.32 -7.99 -9.36
CA ILE A 184 -0.93 -9.18 -9.95
C ILE A 184 0.05 -9.97 -10.80
N GLU A 185 0.90 -9.30 -11.59
CA GLU A 185 1.84 -9.95 -12.49
C GLU A 185 2.95 -10.72 -11.73
N PRO A 186 3.37 -11.90 -12.23
CA PRO A 186 4.46 -12.64 -11.61
C PRO A 186 5.77 -11.86 -11.62
N ALA A 187 6.47 -11.83 -10.49
CA ALA A 187 7.78 -11.22 -10.41
C ALA A 187 8.81 -12.04 -11.21
N PRO A 188 9.68 -11.39 -12.02
CA PRO A 188 10.66 -12.11 -12.86
C PRO A 188 11.66 -12.96 -12.08
N VAL A 189 11.84 -12.70 -10.79
CA VAL A 189 12.87 -13.33 -9.95
C VAL A 189 12.45 -14.70 -9.43
N ASP A 190 11.16 -14.91 -9.15
CA ASP A 190 10.63 -16.12 -8.49
C ASP A 190 9.34 -16.63 -9.12
N ASN A 191 8.80 -15.91 -10.09
CA ASN A 191 7.56 -16.22 -10.80
C ASN A 191 6.30 -16.23 -9.90
N PHE A 192 6.35 -15.62 -8.72
CA PHE A 192 5.19 -15.40 -7.87
C PHE A 192 4.64 -13.98 -8.04
N SER A 193 3.33 -13.85 -7.95
CA SER A 193 2.68 -12.54 -7.87
C SER A 193 3.07 -11.85 -6.55
N PRO A 194 3.48 -10.57 -6.57
CA PRO A 194 3.74 -9.81 -5.36
C PRO A 194 2.57 -9.82 -4.36
N LEU A 195 1.33 -9.85 -4.86
CA LEU A 195 0.12 -9.93 -4.05
C LEU A 195 0.11 -11.17 -3.15
N THR A 196 0.60 -12.34 -3.63
CA THR A 196 0.66 -13.57 -2.82
C THR A 196 1.52 -13.44 -1.56
N LYS A 197 2.50 -12.53 -1.57
CA LYS A 197 3.36 -12.24 -0.43
C LYS A 197 2.73 -11.24 0.55
N ILE A 198 1.73 -10.49 0.12
CA ILE A 198 1.06 -9.45 0.92
C ILE A 198 -0.24 -9.99 1.53
N GLN A 199 -1.03 -10.76 0.80
CA GLN A 199 -2.35 -11.24 1.23
C GLN A 199 -2.32 -12.09 2.51
N ILE A 200 -1.20 -12.75 2.81
CA ILE A 200 -1.04 -13.54 4.03
C ILE A 200 -1.11 -12.71 5.33
N PHE A 201 -1.12 -11.39 5.23
CA PHE A 201 -1.15 -10.48 6.38
C PHE A 201 -2.55 -10.01 6.76
N THR A 202 -3.63 -10.48 6.11
CA THR A 202 -5.01 -10.09 6.43
C THR A 202 -5.45 -10.46 7.86
N GLU A 203 -4.75 -11.37 8.52
CA GLU A 203 -4.97 -11.73 9.93
C GLU A 203 -3.79 -11.36 10.85
N ASN A 204 -2.87 -10.52 10.38
CA ASN A 204 -1.71 -10.13 11.20
C ASN A 204 -2.13 -9.37 12.46
N PRO A 205 -1.52 -9.61 13.65
CA PRO A 205 -1.84 -8.87 14.87
C PRO A 205 -1.71 -7.35 14.75
N ASN A 206 -0.80 -6.86 13.91
CA ASN A 206 -0.61 -5.43 13.66
C ASN A 206 -1.66 -4.91 12.67
N VAL A 207 -2.51 -3.96 13.12
CA VAL A 207 -3.60 -3.39 12.33
C VAL A 207 -3.14 -2.68 11.05
N VAL A 208 -1.95 -2.05 11.06
CA VAL A 208 -1.40 -1.37 9.88
C VAL A 208 -1.07 -2.40 8.78
N ARG A 209 -0.52 -3.57 9.17
CA ARG A 209 -0.25 -4.66 8.23
C ARG A 209 -1.55 -5.24 7.65
N ARG A 210 -2.54 -5.52 8.52
CA ARG A 210 -3.85 -6.02 8.06
C ARG A 210 -4.48 -5.05 7.08
N GLY A 211 -4.68 -3.81 7.51
CA GLY A 211 -5.35 -2.80 6.69
C GLY A 211 -4.65 -2.53 5.35
N GLY A 212 -3.31 -2.59 5.33
CA GLY A 212 -2.57 -2.49 4.08
C GLY A 212 -2.79 -3.69 3.17
N ALA A 213 -2.77 -4.92 3.72
CA ALA A 213 -3.03 -6.14 2.95
C ALA A 213 -4.47 -6.14 2.36
N ASP A 214 -5.47 -5.84 3.20
CA ASP A 214 -6.87 -5.74 2.79
C ASP A 214 -7.06 -4.69 1.69
N SER A 215 -6.38 -3.53 1.83
CA SER A 215 -6.44 -2.45 0.83
C SER A 215 -5.82 -2.88 -0.50
N VAL A 216 -4.67 -3.58 -0.48
CA VAL A 216 -4.01 -4.06 -1.70
C VAL A 216 -4.90 -5.09 -2.41
N ILE A 217 -5.49 -6.05 -1.67
CA ILE A 217 -6.41 -7.04 -2.23
C ILE A 217 -7.60 -6.32 -2.90
N LYS A 218 -8.27 -5.43 -2.16
CA LYS A 218 -9.41 -4.67 -2.68
C LYS A 218 -9.03 -3.90 -3.95
N ASN A 219 -7.90 -3.21 -3.93
CA ASN A 219 -7.45 -2.44 -5.09
C ASN A 219 -7.20 -3.36 -6.31
N CYS A 220 -6.58 -4.52 -6.13
CA CYS A 220 -6.37 -5.48 -7.21
C CYS A 220 -7.69 -6.03 -7.78
N CYS A 221 -8.75 -6.14 -6.97
CA CYS A 221 -10.07 -6.58 -7.43
C CYS A 221 -10.76 -5.59 -8.40
N PHE A 222 -10.26 -4.35 -8.58
CA PHE A 222 -10.73 -3.46 -9.64
C PHE A 222 -10.33 -3.95 -11.04
N GLU A 223 -9.30 -4.79 -11.16
CA GLU A 223 -8.86 -5.33 -12.45
C GLU A 223 -9.75 -6.51 -12.87
N THR A 224 -10.93 -6.21 -13.42
CA THR A 224 -11.95 -7.20 -13.75
C THR A 224 -11.48 -8.28 -14.74
N ARG A 225 -10.49 -7.96 -15.59
CA ARG A 225 -9.87 -8.91 -16.52
C ARG A 225 -8.99 -9.95 -15.83
N GLU A 226 -8.57 -9.66 -14.61
CA GLU A 226 -7.69 -10.52 -13.81
C GLU A 226 -8.46 -11.33 -12.76
N HIS A 227 -9.81 -11.26 -12.72
CA HIS A 227 -10.60 -11.98 -11.71
C HIS A 227 -10.38 -13.50 -11.76
N GLU A 228 -10.22 -14.10 -12.95
CA GLU A 228 -9.89 -15.52 -13.07
C GLU A 228 -8.58 -15.83 -12.34
N ARG A 229 -7.55 -15.06 -12.61
CA ARG A 229 -6.24 -15.24 -12.01
C ARG A 229 -6.19 -14.93 -10.51
N LEU A 230 -6.94 -13.90 -10.08
CA LEU A 230 -7.07 -13.56 -8.66
C LEU A 230 -7.73 -14.68 -7.85
N LEU A 231 -8.71 -15.36 -8.44
CA LEU A 231 -9.50 -16.41 -7.79
C LEU A 231 -8.95 -17.82 -7.98
N ASP A 232 -8.05 -18.04 -8.97
CA ASP A 232 -7.47 -19.34 -9.28
C ASP A 232 -6.58 -19.83 -8.11
N PRO A 233 -6.89 -21.01 -7.49
CA PRO A 233 -6.08 -21.59 -6.42
C PRO A 233 -4.62 -21.89 -6.81
N ASP A 234 -4.36 -22.16 -8.09
CA ASP A 234 -3.02 -22.46 -8.60
C ASP A 234 -2.23 -21.18 -8.99
N ALA A 235 -2.88 -19.98 -8.91
CA ALA A 235 -2.25 -18.71 -9.24
C ALA A 235 -2.12 -17.79 -8.02
N ILE A 236 -3.12 -16.97 -7.72
CA ILE A 236 -3.07 -15.97 -6.62
C ILE A 236 -3.89 -16.40 -5.41
N ASN A 237 -5.11 -16.91 -5.64
CA ASN A 237 -5.99 -17.44 -4.61
C ASN A 237 -6.33 -16.42 -3.51
N VAL A 238 -6.88 -15.26 -3.87
CA VAL A 238 -7.20 -14.20 -2.88
C VAL A 238 -8.38 -14.54 -1.98
N LEU A 239 -9.31 -15.40 -2.42
CA LEU A 239 -10.58 -15.64 -1.73
C LEU A 239 -10.43 -16.10 -0.29
N PRO A 240 -9.56 -17.06 0.06
CA PRO A 240 -9.35 -17.46 1.45
C PRO A 240 -8.93 -16.28 2.34
N PHE A 241 -8.04 -15.43 1.87
CA PHE A 241 -7.51 -14.28 2.61
C PHE A 241 -8.53 -13.16 2.81
N ILE A 242 -9.55 -13.09 1.95
CA ILE A 242 -10.71 -12.20 2.14
C ILE A 242 -11.67 -12.78 3.17
N LEU A 243 -11.92 -14.10 3.14
CA LEU A 243 -12.94 -14.75 3.97
C LEU A 243 -12.43 -15.05 5.39
N LEU A 244 -11.16 -15.43 5.56
CA LEU A 244 -10.59 -15.80 6.86
C LEU A 244 -10.86 -14.75 7.95
N PRO A 245 -10.64 -13.44 7.74
CA PRO A 245 -10.95 -12.44 8.75
C PRO A 245 -12.46 -12.30 9.03
N LEU A 246 -13.33 -12.66 8.09
CA LEU A 246 -14.79 -12.61 8.24
C LEU A 246 -15.35 -13.84 8.92
N CYS A 247 -14.59 -14.94 8.99
CA CYS A 247 -15.00 -16.18 9.64
C CYS A 247 -14.79 -16.13 11.17
N GLY A 248 -15.69 -16.77 11.91
CA GLY A 248 -15.56 -17.07 13.32
C GLY A 248 -15.52 -18.59 13.54
N ASN A 249 -15.94 -19.02 14.70
CA ASN A 249 -16.01 -20.45 15.11
C ASN A 249 -17.38 -21.10 14.81
N GLU A 250 -18.04 -20.69 13.72
CA GLU A 250 -19.30 -21.26 13.34
C GLU A 250 -19.18 -22.69 12.86
N GLU A 251 -20.20 -23.48 13.19
CA GLU A 251 -20.43 -24.78 12.60
C GLU A 251 -21.20 -24.64 11.29
N TYR A 252 -20.74 -25.33 10.25
CA TYR A 252 -21.39 -25.43 8.94
C TYR A 252 -21.82 -26.87 8.69
N ASP A 253 -22.84 -27.07 7.85
CA ASP A 253 -23.25 -28.39 7.42
C ASP A 253 -22.14 -29.05 6.58
N MET A 254 -21.99 -30.39 6.73
CA MET A 254 -20.85 -31.09 6.07
C MET A 254 -20.84 -30.91 4.55
N GLU A 255 -22.01 -30.92 3.88
CA GLU A 255 -22.12 -30.73 2.43
C GLU A 255 -21.72 -29.33 1.97
N GLU A 256 -21.97 -28.30 2.80
CA GLU A 256 -21.55 -26.93 2.55
C GLU A 256 -20.05 -26.77 2.81
N PHE A 257 -19.56 -27.39 3.88
CA PHE A 257 -18.19 -27.31 4.35
C PHE A 257 -17.19 -27.85 3.31
N GLU A 258 -17.51 -28.94 2.63
CA GLU A 258 -16.68 -29.54 1.59
C GLU A 258 -16.46 -28.63 0.38
N GLN A 259 -17.30 -27.62 0.16
CA GLN A 259 -17.21 -26.68 -0.96
C GLN A 259 -16.43 -25.40 -0.63
N PHE A 260 -16.17 -25.13 0.65
CA PHE A 260 -15.36 -23.98 1.04
C PHE A 260 -13.91 -24.09 0.53
N PRO A 261 -13.17 -22.94 0.43
CA PRO A 261 -11.71 -23.00 0.31
C PRO A 261 -11.09 -23.84 1.43
N GLU A 262 -10.04 -24.59 1.12
CA GLU A 262 -9.39 -25.49 2.09
C GLU A 262 -8.98 -24.79 3.38
N GLU A 263 -8.53 -23.55 3.29
CA GLU A 263 -8.12 -22.74 4.43
C GLU A 263 -9.27 -22.45 5.41
N ILE A 264 -10.50 -22.35 4.88
CA ILE A 264 -11.72 -22.16 5.70
C ILE A 264 -12.13 -23.48 6.37
N GLN A 265 -11.86 -24.61 5.72
CA GLN A 265 -12.13 -25.94 6.29
C GLN A 265 -11.20 -26.29 7.47
N LEU A 266 -10.11 -25.56 7.65
CA LEU A 266 -9.09 -25.82 8.68
C LEU A 266 -9.14 -24.79 9.83
N LEU A 267 -10.24 -24.06 10.00
CA LEU A 267 -10.36 -23.04 11.06
C LEU A 267 -10.33 -23.66 12.45
N ASP A 268 -9.60 -23.00 13.35
CA ASP A 268 -9.53 -23.35 14.76
C ASP A 268 -10.89 -23.05 15.46
N ASN A 269 -11.22 -23.84 16.48
CA ASN A 269 -12.43 -23.68 17.26
C ASN A 269 -12.50 -22.34 18.04
N ASP A 270 -11.40 -21.65 18.21
CA ASP A 270 -11.29 -20.36 18.89
C ASP A 270 -11.09 -19.18 17.90
N LYS A 271 -11.33 -19.41 16.60
CA LYS A 271 -11.22 -18.41 15.53
C LYS A 271 -12.03 -17.16 15.87
N LYS A 272 -11.34 -16.02 15.82
CA LYS A 272 -11.92 -14.68 16.04
C LYS A 272 -12.04 -13.92 14.74
N ARG A 273 -13.15 -13.21 14.59
CA ARG A 273 -13.39 -12.31 13.47
C ARG A 273 -12.62 -11.00 13.61
N GLU A 274 -12.42 -10.36 12.48
CA GLU A 274 -12.06 -8.94 12.44
C GLU A 274 -13.22 -8.11 13.04
N VAL A 275 -12.84 -7.17 13.90
CA VAL A 275 -13.79 -6.27 14.60
C VAL A 275 -13.68 -4.83 14.12
N ASP A 276 -12.61 -4.48 13.41
CA ASP A 276 -12.42 -3.15 12.86
C ASP A 276 -13.37 -2.97 11.66
N ARG A 277 -14.30 -2.02 11.81
CA ARG A 277 -15.29 -1.69 10.78
C ARG A 277 -14.65 -1.36 9.42
N THR A 278 -13.55 -0.62 9.43
CA THR A 278 -12.87 -0.20 8.20
C THR A 278 -12.31 -1.41 7.46
N LEU A 279 -11.70 -2.35 8.20
CA LEU A 279 -11.14 -3.57 7.62
C LEU A 279 -12.26 -4.50 7.13
N CYS A 280 -13.34 -4.67 7.89
CA CYS A 280 -14.51 -5.41 7.42
C CYS A 280 -15.05 -4.84 6.10
N ASN A 281 -15.17 -3.52 6.00
CA ASN A 281 -15.63 -2.87 4.78
C ASN A 281 -14.68 -3.11 3.58
N LEU A 282 -13.35 -3.06 3.79
CA LEU A 282 -12.39 -3.36 2.72
C LEU A 282 -12.54 -4.78 2.18
N LEU A 283 -12.72 -5.76 3.08
CA LEU A 283 -12.91 -7.16 2.71
C LEU A 283 -14.23 -7.40 1.97
N LEU A 284 -15.32 -6.83 2.46
CA LEU A 284 -16.64 -6.92 1.80
C LEU A 284 -16.65 -6.20 0.45
N ASP A 285 -16.02 -5.01 0.35
CA ASP A 285 -15.85 -4.31 -0.92
C ASP A 285 -15.05 -5.14 -1.93
N SER A 286 -14.06 -5.93 -1.48
CA SER A 286 -13.33 -6.87 -2.35
C SER A 286 -14.26 -7.92 -2.94
N ILE A 287 -15.16 -8.50 -2.12
CA ILE A 287 -16.16 -9.47 -2.61
C ILE A 287 -17.13 -8.79 -3.60
N ILE A 288 -17.62 -7.58 -3.28
CA ILE A 288 -18.50 -6.82 -4.19
C ILE A 288 -17.82 -6.61 -5.55
N LEU A 289 -16.55 -6.20 -5.56
CA LEU A 289 -15.79 -6.03 -6.79
C LEU A 289 -15.66 -7.34 -7.57
N LEU A 290 -15.37 -8.46 -6.92
CA LEU A 290 -15.30 -9.76 -7.56
C LEU A 290 -16.65 -10.23 -8.14
N THR A 291 -17.78 -9.79 -7.57
CA THR A 291 -19.11 -10.08 -8.16
C THR A 291 -19.42 -9.28 -9.43
N SER A 292 -18.59 -8.30 -9.81
CA SER A 292 -18.81 -7.51 -11.03
C SER A 292 -18.70 -8.33 -12.32
N THR A 293 -17.96 -9.44 -12.31
CA THR A 293 -17.85 -10.37 -13.44
C THR A 293 -18.71 -11.61 -13.24
N ARG A 294 -19.19 -12.19 -14.35
CA ARG A 294 -19.95 -13.45 -14.30
C ARG A 294 -19.10 -14.56 -13.71
N PHE A 295 -17.86 -14.71 -14.15
CA PHE A 295 -16.92 -15.70 -13.62
C PHE A 295 -16.79 -15.58 -12.09
N GLY A 296 -16.56 -14.34 -11.59
CA GLY A 296 -16.46 -14.10 -10.15
C GLY A 296 -17.71 -14.52 -9.39
N ARG A 297 -18.93 -14.17 -9.87
CA ARG A 297 -20.18 -14.57 -9.22
C ARG A 297 -20.35 -16.10 -9.18
N GLU A 298 -20.10 -16.78 -10.31
CA GLU A 298 -20.19 -18.25 -10.39
C GLU A 298 -19.17 -18.91 -9.44
N TYR A 299 -17.92 -18.42 -9.42
CA TYR A 299 -16.87 -18.92 -8.53
C TYR A 299 -17.24 -18.74 -7.05
N LEU A 300 -17.68 -17.54 -6.66
CA LEU A 300 -18.06 -17.24 -5.27
C LEU A 300 -19.27 -18.07 -4.81
N ARG A 301 -20.25 -18.35 -5.70
CA ARG A 301 -21.36 -19.27 -5.43
C ARG A 301 -20.86 -20.69 -5.18
N ASN A 302 -20.01 -21.20 -6.05
CA ASN A 302 -19.43 -22.55 -5.94
C ASN A 302 -18.59 -22.73 -4.67
N LYS A 303 -17.97 -21.64 -4.18
CA LYS A 303 -17.19 -21.62 -2.95
C LYS A 303 -18.02 -21.25 -1.70
N GLN A 304 -19.35 -21.27 -1.80
CA GLN A 304 -20.29 -21.04 -0.69
C GLN A 304 -20.07 -19.72 0.07
N VAL A 305 -19.58 -18.67 -0.61
CA VAL A 305 -19.33 -17.36 0.02
C VAL A 305 -20.59 -16.80 0.67
N TYR A 306 -21.76 -17.05 0.09
CA TYR A 306 -23.05 -16.67 0.69
C TYR A 306 -23.17 -17.13 2.14
N ARG A 307 -22.75 -18.35 2.47
CA ARG A 307 -22.85 -18.90 3.83
C ARG A 307 -21.96 -18.16 4.83
N VAL A 308 -20.75 -17.84 4.42
CA VAL A 308 -19.83 -17.04 5.25
C VAL A 308 -20.45 -15.67 5.52
N ILE A 309 -20.92 -14.98 4.47
CA ILE A 309 -21.55 -13.65 4.61
C ILE A 309 -22.80 -13.69 5.46
N GLN A 310 -23.65 -14.70 5.31
CA GLN A 310 -24.84 -14.89 6.15
C GLN A 310 -24.49 -15.03 7.65
N ARG A 311 -23.45 -15.83 7.97
CA ARG A 311 -23.02 -16.00 9.37
C ARG A 311 -22.37 -14.73 9.92
N PHE A 312 -21.60 -14.02 9.08
CA PHE A 312 -20.99 -12.75 9.43
C PHE A 312 -22.05 -11.67 9.73
N ASP A 313 -23.06 -11.51 8.87
CA ASP A 313 -24.13 -10.53 9.01
C ASP A 313 -24.91 -10.67 10.33
N LEU A 314 -25.15 -11.92 10.78
CA LEU A 314 -25.83 -12.20 12.05
C LEU A 314 -25.07 -11.69 13.29
N GLN A 315 -23.76 -11.47 13.18
CA GLN A 315 -22.89 -11.05 14.28
C GLN A 315 -22.57 -9.55 14.25
N VAL A 316 -22.80 -8.90 13.13
CA VAL A 316 -22.50 -7.48 12.94
C VAL A 316 -23.68 -6.62 13.33
N THR A 317 -23.41 -5.46 13.97
CA THR A 317 -24.45 -4.48 14.34
C THR A 317 -24.36 -3.17 13.56
N ASP A 318 -23.24 -2.94 12.86
CA ASP A 318 -23.01 -1.73 12.08
C ASP A 318 -23.81 -1.77 10.77
N GLU A 319 -24.65 -0.76 10.55
CA GLU A 319 -25.57 -0.72 9.40
C GLU A 319 -24.84 -0.57 8.05
N ASP A 320 -23.67 0.06 8.02
CA ASP A 320 -22.89 0.23 6.80
C ASP A 320 -22.25 -1.11 6.37
N VAL A 321 -21.77 -1.88 7.35
CA VAL A 321 -21.26 -3.24 7.12
C VAL A 321 -22.39 -4.18 6.68
N LYS A 322 -23.56 -4.12 7.33
CA LYS A 322 -24.74 -4.90 6.94
C LYS A 322 -25.22 -4.59 5.52
N SER A 323 -25.24 -3.32 5.14
CA SER A 323 -25.61 -2.91 3.78
C SER A 323 -24.75 -3.58 2.71
N ARG A 324 -23.44 -3.73 2.96
CA ARG A 324 -22.53 -4.47 2.08
C ARG A 324 -22.83 -5.97 2.03
N CYS A 325 -23.16 -6.56 3.18
CA CYS A 325 -23.58 -7.98 3.23
C CYS A 325 -24.82 -8.19 2.36
N VAL A 326 -25.83 -7.33 2.48
CA VAL A 326 -27.04 -7.39 1.64
C VAL A 326 -26.70 -7.26 0.17
N THR A 327 -25.82 -6.30 -0.19
CA THR A 327 -25.39 -6.11 -1.58
C THR A 327 -24.73 -7.37 -2.15
N ILE A 328 -23.85 -8.02 -1.38
CA ILE A 328 -23.18 -9.27 -1.80
C ILE A 328 -24.22 -10.36 -2.02
N VAL A 329 -25.15 -10.53 -1.07
CA VAL A 329 -26.21 -11.54 -1.16
C VAL A 329 -27.07 -11.32 -2.39
N ASP A 330 -27.50 -10.08 -2.66
CA ASP A 330 -28.30 -9.72 -3.83
C ASP A 330 -27.57 -10.06 -5.13
N MET A 331 -26.26 -9.82 -5.20
CA MET A 331 -25.45 -10.15 -6.38
C MET A 331 -25.27 -11.67 -6.56
N LEU A 332 -25.16 -12.41 -5.46
CA LEU A 332 -24.97 -13.86 -5.52
C LEU A 332 -26.28 -14.65 -5.78
N ILE A 333 -27.45 -14.10 -5.43
CA ILE A 333 -28.75 -14.77 -5.67
C ILE A 333 -29.23 -14.55 -7.11
N ARG A 334 -28.81 -13.50 -7.81
CA ARG A 334 -29.25 -13.21 -9.17
C ARG A 334 -29.00 -14.39 -10.11
N ASN A 335 -30.01 -14.73 -10.92
CA ASN A 335 -29.85 -15.67 -12.03
C ASN A 335 -29.07 -14.97 -13.15
N GLU A 336 -28.11 -15.70 -13.74
CA GLU A 336 -27.39 -15.26 -14.93
C GLU A 336 -28.31 -15.47 -16.15
N ASP A 337 -29.21 -14.53 -16.46
CA ASP A 337 -30.05 -14.59 -17.64
C ASP A 337 -29.19 -14.48 -18.89
N SER A 338 -29.49 -15.32 -19.90
CA SER A 338 -28.79 -15.36 -21.18
C SER A 338 -28.91 -14.05 -21.99
N ALA A 339 -29.73 -13.07 -21.55
CA ALA A 339 -29.92 -11.77 -22.15
C ALA A 339 -28.94 -10.67 -21.60
N GLU A 340 -28.33 -10.87 -20.41
CA GLU A 340 -27.29 -9.97 -19.87
C GLU A 340 -25.89 -10.26 -20.43
N ILE A 341 -25.78 -11.08 -21.45
CA ILE A 341 -24.56 -11.24 -22.31
C ILE A 341 -24.27 -9.95 -23.14
N LEU A 342 -25.07 -8.92 -23.02
CA LEU A 342 -24.62 -7.58 -23.36
C LEU A 342 -23.69 -7.13 -22.24
N GLU A 343 -22.44 -7.62 -22.33
CA GLU A 343 -21.28 -7.00 -21.73
C GLU A 343 -21.51 -5.51 -21.65
N ALA A 344 -21.57 -4.96 -20.42
CA ALA A 344 -21.17 -3.59 -20.24
C ALA A 344 -19.76 -3.52 -20.83
N LYS A 345 -19.66 -3.11 -22.10
CA LYS A 345 -18.38 -2.72 -22.67
C LYS A 345 -17.80 -1.77 -21.64
N PRO A 346 -16.60 -2.03 -21.12
CA PRO A 346 -15.93 -1.03 -20.32
C PRO A 346 -16.00 0.23 -21.18
N GLN A 347 -16.53 1.33 -20.63
CA GLN A 347 -16.26 2.63 -21.20
C GLN A 347 -14.74 2.67 -21.27
N MET A 348 -14.21 2.53 -22.45
CA MET A 348 -12.86 2.93 -22.74
C MET A 348 -12.90 4.43 -22.44
N ASP A 349 -12.24 4.84 -21.38
CA ASP A 349 -11.72 6.18 -21.27
C ASP A 349 -10.71 6.27 -22.42
N ASP A 350 -11.21 6.73 -23.58
CA ASP A 350 -10.42 7.10 -24.76
C ASP A 350 -9.69 8.43 -24.46
N GLU A 351 -8.86 8.45 -23.43
CA GLU A 351 -7.95 9.54 -23.12
C GLU A 351 -6.53 9.01 -22.97
N ASP A 352 -6.04 8.29 -23.96
CA ASP A 352 -4.60 8.06 -24.21
C ASP A 352 -4.45 7.70 -25.70
N GLU A 353 -4.99 8.53 -26.61
CA GLU A 353 -4.41 8.67 -27.95
C GLU A 353 -3.22 9.61 -27.78
N ASP A 354 -2.03 9.01 -27.67
CA ASP A 354 -0.77 9.69 -27.90
C ASP A 354 -0.83 10.36 -29.29
N GLU A 355 -1.11 11.64 -29.30
CA GLU A 355 -0.79 12.48 -30.45
C GLU A 355 0.73 12.60 -30.54
N ASP A 356 1.35 11.61 -31.18
CA ASP A 356 2.66 11.78 -31.81
C ASP A 356 2.54 12.83 -32.93
N GLU A 357 2.49 14.12 -32.56
CA GLU A 357 2.74 15.18 -33.50
C GLU A 357 4.24 15.20 -33.81
N ASP A 358 4.56 14.64 -34.98
CA ASP A 358 5.81 14.83 -35.70
C ASP A 358 6.15 16.33 -35.78
N MET A 359 7.02 16.80 -34.88
CA MET A 359 7.63 18.12 -35.05
C MET A 359 8.65 18.07 -36.19
N VAL A 360 8.20 18.41 -37.37
CA VAL A 360 9.07 18.74 -38.50
C VAL A 360 9.88 19.98 -38.12
N ILE A 361 11.18 19.80 -37.92
CA ILE A 361 12.11 20.91 -37.80
C ILE A 361 12.36 21.45 -39.20
N GLU A 362 11.73 22.59 -39.55
CA GLU A 362 12.16 23.39 -40.67
C GLU A 362 13.47 24.14 -40.32
N GLU A 363 14.56 23.74 -40.95
CA GLU A 363 15.76 24.56 -41.03
C GLU A 363 15.47 25.85 -41.78
N ILE A 364 15.62 26.97 -41.11
CA ILE A 364 15.71 28.29 -41.79
C ILE A 364 17.18 28.71 -41.82
N VAL A 365 17.67 28.86 -43.04
CA VAL A 365 18.96 29.42 -43.49
C VAL A 365 19.19 30.85 -42.98
#